data_7d070b1c5d4a83ae4591485f57984744
#
_entry.id   7d070b1c5d4a83ae4591485f57984744
#
_cell.length_a   1.000
_cell.length_b   1.000
_cell.length_c   1.000
_cell.angle_alpha   90.00
_cell.angle_beta   90.00
_cell.angle_gamma   90.00
#
_symmetry.space_group_name_H-M   'P 1'
#
loop_
_entity.id
_entity.type
_entity.pdbx_description
1 polymer ?
#
loop_
_entity_poly.entity_id
_entity_poly.type
_entity_poly.pdbx_seq_one_letter_code
_entity_poly.pdbx_strand_id
1 'polypeptide(L)'
;RSFDVKVRLVEEDDWRPAVAIGLQDLMGTGIYSGEYIVASKRWYDLDFSLGLGWGRLGTGNDFANPFCEMADRFCERDGGTSQGGVPLTQSWFRGRDIAAFGGIAWRTPIPGLTAKIEFSGDALRDERGDGQGKAESRFNLGLTWEPLRGVEFGAAFVHGSDLVLRGSLWLDPADPPRLRPPPPLPPPPRADLAPDWGSALIARLRADGMPPMRLAVHGAEARIVLAASRFRTLGTTAGRAARIASEHLPPGIDWVVVSLAPDGAEVARVAVLRGEVEKATVGLSSPEEIAISARLDSALPLPPPEPGEAVPGTFPRLSWTIEPRVLLALMDPDEPLQGEVMLVGGARVALGAGFTFGGEVGVDLFGNLRGQPVPPDTRLPNVRTDIGQYLEAARVPLLSLTAERIWTVGQDLFARGTVGYLEMMYGGVQGEVLWRPVDRPFALGIDLAGVRQRDYD
;
A
#
# COMPACT_ATOMS: atom_id res chain seq x y z
N ARG A 1 3.44 1.22 -13.57
CA ARG A 1 2.55 0.32 -12.77
C ARG A 1 1.69 -0.45 -13.74
N SER A 2 1.56 -1.76 -13.56
CA SER A 2 0.75 -2.63 -14.41
C SER A 2 -0.21 -3.46 -13.56
N PHE A 3 -1.21 -4.05 -14.21
CA PHE A 3 -2.14 -4.98 -13.60
C PHE A 3 -2.14 -6.27 -14.40
N ASP A 4 -2.19 -7.39 -13.70
CA ASP A 4 -2.40 -8.70 -14.27
C ASP A 4 -3.79 -9.18 -13.88
N VAL A 5 -4.50 -9.76 -14.83
CA VAL A 5 -5.83 -10.34 -14.60
C VAL A 5 -5.80 -11.82 -15.00
N LYS A 6 -6.22 -12.69 -14.10
CA LYS A 6 -6.36 -14.12 -14.37
C LYS A 6 -7.76 -14.58 -13.97
N VAL A 7 -8.46 -15.19 -14.90
CA VAL A 7 -9.80 -15.74 -14.69
C VAL A 7 -9.76 -17.25 -14.86
N ARG A 8 -10.17 -17.97 -13.83
CA ARG A 8 -10.34 -19.42 -13.91
C ARG A 8 -11.68 -19.73 -14.55
N LEU A 9 -11.63 -20.44 -15.68
CA LEU A 9 -12.81 -20.84 -16.47
C LEU A 9 -13.35 -22.20 -16.05
N VAL A 10 -12.45 -23.12 -15.70
CA VAL A 10 -12.78 -24.48 -15.29
C VAL A 10 -12.04 -24.80 -14.00
N GLU A 11 -12.73 -25.37 -13.04
CA GLU A 11 -12.11 -25.88 -11.81
C GLU A 11 -11.52 -27.27 -12.04
N GLU A 12 -10.41 -27.53 -11.36
CA GLU A 12 -9.80 -28.87 -11.34
C GLU A 12 -10.71 -29.84 -10.59
N ASP A 13 -10.91 -31.04 -11.17
CA ASP A 13 -11.48 -32.16 -10.51
C ASP A 13 -10.58 -33.41 -10.70
N ASP A 14 -11.01 -34.59 -10.31
CA ASP A 14 -10.21 -35.85 -10.39
C ASP A 14 -9.68 -36.11 -11.82
N TRP A 15 -10.43 -35.73 -12.86
CA TRP A 15 -10.13 -36.02 -14.26
C TRP A 15 -9.75 -34.77 -15.09
N ARG A 16 -10.39 -33.64 -14.82
CA ARG A 16 -10.21 -32.42 -15.60
C ARG A 16 -9.16 -31.51 -14.98
N PRO A 17 -8.28 -30.89 -15.78
CA PRO A 17 -7.41 -29.83 -15.30
C PRO A 17 -8.21 -28.55 -15.02
N ALA A 18 -7.71 -27.70 -14.13
CA ALA A 18 -8.13 -26.32 -14.07
C ALA A 18 -7.73 -25.62 -15.37
N VAL A 19 -8.61 -24.80 -15.95
CA VAL A 19 -8.31 -23.97 -17.11
C VAL A 19 -8.50 -22.51 -16.76
N ALA A 20 -7.50 -21.68 -17.09
CA ALA A 20 -7.56 -20.25 -16.87
C ALA A 20 -7.10 -19.47 -18.10
N ILE A 21 -7.63 -18.28 -18.25
CA ILE A 21 -7.19 -17.26 -19.18
C ILE A 21 -6.58 -16.10 -18.40
N GLY A 22 -5.50 -15.51 -18.91
CA GLY A 22 -4.86 -14.37 -18.26
C GLY A 22 -4.42 -13.32 -19.24
N LEU A 23 -4.39 -12.08 -18.73
CA LEU A 23 -3.89 -10.88 -19.38
C LEU A 23 -2.81 -10.31 -18.48
N GLN A 24 -1.60 -10.21 -19.00
CA GLN A 24 -0.43 -9.68 -18.33
C GLN A 24 -0.17 -8.26 -18.81
N ASP A 25 0.25 -7.40 -17.90
CA ASP A 25 0.56 -5.98 -18.15
C ASP A 25 -0.60 -5.20 -18.80
N LEU A 26 -1.82 -5.41 -18.27
CA LEU A 26 -3.07 -4.90 -18.85
C LEU A 26 -3.11 -3.38 -19.01
N MET A 27 -2.51 -2.63 -18.11
CA MET A 27 -2.46 -1.17 -18.11
C MET A 27 -1.02 -0.64 -18.05
N GLY A 28 -0.05 -1.45 -18.39
CA GLY A 28 1.35 -1.10 -18.39
C GLY A 28 1.79 -0.41 -19.68
N THR A 29 3.09 -0.45 -19.93
CA THR A 29 3.70 0.19 -21.10
C THR A 29 3.47 -0.55 -22.41
N GLY A 30 2.97 -1.78 -22.36
CA GLY A 30 2.79 -2.66 -23.52
C GLY A 30 4.00 -3.52 -23.86
N ILE A 31 5.20 -3.19 -23.35
CA ILE A 31 6.43 -3.97 -23.58
C ILE A 31 6.30 -5.38 -23.00
N TYR A 32 5.67 -5.49 -21.82
CA TYR A 32 5.49 -6.77 -21.12
C TYR A 32 4.10 -7.38 -21.35
N SER A 33 3.30 -6.80 -22.26
CA SER A 33 1.94 -7.24 -22.45
C SER A 33 1.89 -8.61 -23.12
N GLY A 34 1.08 -9.50 -22.54
CA GLY A 34 0.88 -10.85 -23.05
C GLY A 34 -0.44 -11.43 -22.58
N GLU A 35 -1.00 -12.29 -23.38
CA GLU A 35 -2.20 -13.05 -23.06
C GLU A 35 -1.85 -14.53 -23.03
N TYR A 36 -2.58 -15.30 -22.25
CA TYR A 36 -2.36 -16.74 -22.21
C TYR A 36 -3.63 -17.51 -21.85
N ILE A 37 -3.64 -18.77 -22.29
CA ILE A 37 -4.56 -19.81 -21.82
C ILE A 37 -3.71 -20.90 -21.22
N VAL A 38 -4.02 -21.34 -19.99
CA VAL A 38 -3.26 -22.35 -19.27
C VAL A 38 -4.16 -23.40 -18.67
N ALA A 39 -3.76 -24.65 -18.79
CA ALA A 39 -4.33 -25.80 -18.09
C ALA A 39 -3.35 -26.24 -17.00
N SER A 40 -3.84 -26.50 -15.79
CA SER A 40 -3.04 -26.97 -14.66
C SER A 40 -3.70 -28.17 -14.00
N LYS A 41 -2.88 -29.18 -13.65
CA LYS A 41 -3.34 -30.43 -13.04
C LYS A 41 -2.36 -30.88 -11.98
N ARG A 42 -2.89 -31.13 -10.78
CA ARG A 42 -2.12 -31.77 -9.70
C ARG A 42 -2.28 -33.29 -9.76
N TRP A 43 -1.15 -33.97 -9.65
CA TRP A 43 -1.10 -35.40 -9.51
C TRP A 43 -0.13 -35.79 -8.40
N TYR A 44 -0.65 -36.20 -7.24
CA TYR A 44 0.12 -36.41 -6.01
C TYR A 44 0.97 -35.19 -5.64
N ASP A 45 2.30 -35.36 -5.59
CA ASP A 45 3.25 -34.32 -5.25
C ASP A 45 3.75 -33.53 -6.47
N LEU A 46 3.21 -33.81 -7.66
CA LEU A 46 3.52 -33.11 -8.89
C LEU A 46 2.39 -32.17 -9.29
N ASP A 47 2.74 -30.95 -9.68
CA ASP A 47 1.82 -29.96 -10.23
C ASP A 47 2.26 -29.63 -11.66
N PHE A 48 1.43 -29.95 -12.63
CA PHE A 48 1.69 -29.76 -14.05
C PHE A 48 0.94 -28.53 -14.55
N SER A 49 1.60 -27.72 -15.37
CA SER A 49 0.97 -26.62 -16.09
C SER A 49 1.41 -26.64 -17.54
N LEU A 50 0.47 -26.41 -18.45
CA LEU A 50 0.74 -26.28 -19.89
C LEU A 50 -0.18 -25.19 -20.46
N GLY A 51 0.38 -24.27 -21.25
CA GLY A 51 -0.34 -23.15 -21.80
C GLY A 51 0.16 -22.71 -23.16
N LEU A 52 -0.63 -21.83 -23.76
CA LEU A 52 -0.31 -21.09 -24.98
C LEU A 52 -0.30 -19.61 -24.68
N GLY A 53 0.71 -18.88 -25.14
CA GLY A 53 0.92 -17.46 -24.91
C GLY A 53 0.94 -16.66 -26.20
N TRP A 54 0.41 -15.45 -26.12
CA TRP A 54 0.44 -14.41 -27.15
C TRP A 54 1.28 -13.24 -26.67
N GLY A 55 1.63 -12.33 -27.57
CA GLY A 55 2.43 -11.17 -27.25
C GLY A 55 3.80 -11.57 -26.74
N ARG A 56 4.23 -10.99 -25.61
CA ARG A 56 5.52 -11.34 -25.01
C ARG A 56 5.65 -12.84 -24.71
N LEU A 57 4.61 -13.46 -24.20
CA LEU A 57 4.58 -14.90 -23.92
C LEU A 57 4.53 -15.77 -25.17
N GLY A 58 4.32 -15.17 -26.35
CA GLY A 58 4.30 -15.81 -27.66
C GLY A 58 5.59 -15.68 -28.47
N THR A 59 6.61 -14.99 -27.93
CA THR A 59 7.86 -14.69 -28.67
C THR A 59 8.73 -15.90 -29.00
N GLY A 60 8.42 -17.07 -28.41
CA GLY A 60 8.98 -18.37 -28.81
C GLY A 60 8.65 -18.78 -30.24
N ASN A 61 7.51 -18.32 -30.80
CA ASN A 61 7.04 -18.58 -32.18
C ASN A 61 6.97 -20.09 -32.50
N ASP A 62 6.34 -20.86 -31.62
CA ASP A 62 6.25 -22.32 -31.78
C ASP A 62 5.16 -22.73 -32.77
N PHE A 63 4.07 -21.97 -32.87
CA PHE A 63 2.89 -22.28 -33.68
C PHE A 63 2.33 -21.01 -34.32
N ALA A 64 1.64 -21.16 -35.44
CA ALA A 64 0.83 -20.10 -36.03
C ALA A 64 -0.34 -19.76 -35.13
N ASN A 65 -0.67 -18.48 -35.00
CA ASN A 65 -1.80 -18.01 -34.21
C ASN A 65 -3.13 -18.42 -34.87
N PRO A 66 -3.94 -19.28 -34.24
CA PRO A 66 -5.19 -19.74 -34.81
C PRO A 66 -6.20 -18.62 -35.05
N PHE A 67 -6.15 -17.52 -34.27
CA PHE A 67 -7.01 -16.37 -34.51
C PHE A 67 -6.60 -15.57 -35.75
N CYS A 68 -5.32 -15.54 -36.10
CA CYS A 68 -4.84 -14.95 -37.33
C CYS A 68 -5.34 -15.73 -38.55
N GLU A 69 -5.43 -17.06 -38.49
CA GLU A 69 -5.99 -17.90 -39.55
C GLU A 69 -7.52 -17.68 -39.74
N MET A 70 -8.20 -17.26 -38.68
CA MET A 70 -9.63 -16.98 -38.73
C MET A 70 -9.97 -15.60 -39.27
N ALA A 71 -9.13 -14.59 -39.02
CA ALA A 71 -9.35 -13.22 -39.47
C ALA A 71 -8.06 -12.40 -39.45
N ASP A 72 -7.73 -11.72 -40.58
CA ASP A 72 -6.52 -10.92 -40.76
C ASP A 72 -6.27 -9.87 -39.68
N ARG A 73 -7.34 -9.34 -39.07
CA ARG A 73 -7.24 -8.36 -37.95
C ARG A 73 -6.48 -8.88 -36.74
N PHE A 74 -6.33 -10.19 -36.58
CA PHE A 74 -5.55 -10.80 -35.50
C PHE A 74 -4.11 -11.13 -35.88
N CYS A 75 -3.72 -10.92 -37.13
CA CYS A 75 -2.35 -11.22 -37.61
C CYS A 75 -1.33 -10.15 -37.23
N GLU A 76 -1.78 -8.92 -37.01
CA GLU A 76 -0.91 -7.81 -36.62
C GLU A 76 -1.15 -7.42 -35.16
N ARG A 77 -0.04 -7.34 -34.42
CA ARG A 77 -0.04 -6.79 -33.06
C ARG A 77 0.65 -5.44 -33.10
N ASP A 78 -0.09 -4.39 -32.77
CA ASP A 78 0.50 -3.07 -32.65
C ASP A 78 1.56 -3.09 -31.53
N GLY A 79 2.83 -2.96 -31.92
CA GLY A 79 3.96 -2.87 -31.01
C GLY A 79 4.10 -1.49 -30.34
N GLY A 80 3.02 -0.73 -30.26
CA GLY A 80 3.02 0.60 -29.65
C GLY A 80 3.30 0.53 -28.16
N THR A 81 4.32 1.25 -27.72
CA THR A 81 4.55 1.51 -26.31
C THR A 81 3.68 2.67 -25.86
N SER A 82 3.03 2.56 -24.70
CA SER A 82 2.29 3.63 -24.07
C SER A 82 2.99 4.09 -22.79
N GLN A 83 2.62 5.25 -22.27
CA GLN A 83 3.08 5.69 -20.94
C GLN A 83 2.44 4.91 -19.79
N GLY A 84 1.60 3.90 -20.12
CA GLY A 84 0.84 3.12 -19.17
C GLY A 84 -0.46 3.80 -18.72
N GLY A 85 -1.28 3.06 -17.98
CA GLY A 85 -2.54 3.57 -17.41
C GLY A 85 -3.79 3.37 -18.29
N VAL A 86 -3.63 2.93 -19.55
CA VAL A 86 -4.77 2.65 -20.46
C VAL A 86 -4.70 1.19 -20.92
N PRO A 87 -5.80 0.43 -20.87
CA PRO A 87 -5.82 -0.93 -21.38
C PRO A 87 -5.56 -0.98 -22.89
N LEU A 88 -4.58 -1.77 -23.31
CA LEU A 88 -4.23 -1.97 -24.73
C LEU A 88 -5.12 -3.07 -25.36
N THR A 89 -6.44 -2.90 -25.32
CA THR A 89 -7.41 -3.91 -25.77
C THR A 89 -7.28 -4.28 -27.25
N GLN A 90 -6.69 -3.39 -28.05
CA GLN A 90 -6.49 -3.62 -29.49
C GLN A 90 -5.39 -4.64 -29.78
N SER A 91 -4.56 -5.00 -28.79
CA SER A 91 -3.44 -5.93 -28.96
C SER A 91 -3.75 -7.37 -28.50
N TRP A 92 -4.92 -7.61 -27.87
CA TRP A 92 -5.22 -8.88 -27.23
C TRP A 92 -5.37 -10.04 -28.23
N PHE A 93 -4.67 -11.16 -27.95
CA PHE A 93 -4.66 -12.39 -28.75
C PHE A 93 -4.23 -12.20 -30.21
N ARG A 94 -3.48 -11.14 -30.48
CA ARG A 94 -2.98 -10.79 -31.78
C ARG A 94 -1.51 -11.14 -31.94
N GLY A 95 -1.08 -11.22 -33.21
CA GLY A 95 0.27 -11.60 -33.66
C GLY A 95 0.19 -12.79 -34.60
N ARG A 96 1.22 -12.99 -35.41
CA ARG A 96 1.26 -14.12 -36.36
C ARG A 96 1.49 -15.45 -35.67
N ASP A 97 2.28 -15.44 -34.63
CA ASP A 97 2.74 -16.63 -33.93
C ASP A 97 2.39 -16.59 -32.44
N ILE A 98 2.35 -17.78 -31.87
CA ILE A 98 2.15 -18.04 -30.44
C ILE A 98 3.23 -19.01 -29.95
N ALA A 99 3.43 -19.08 -28.64
CA ALA A 99 4.35 -20.06 -28.08
C ALA A 99 3.70 -20.92 -27.00
N ALA A 100 4.18 -22.16 -26.89
CA ALA A 100 3.89 -23.01 -25.76
C ALA A 100 4.73 -22.57 -24.55
N PHE A 101 4.14 -22.71 -23.38
CA PHE A 101 4.85 -22.65 -22.11
C PHE A 101 4.29 -23.65 -21.15
N GLY A 102 5.06 -24.01 -20.13
CA GLY A 102 4.58 -24.94 -19.13
C GLY A 102 5.63 -25.27 -18.09
N GLY A 103 5.27 -26.08 -17.12
CA GLY A 103 6.20 -26.46 -16.08
C GLY A 103 5.67 -27.58 -15.20
N ILE A 104 6.57 -28.11 -14.39
CA ILE A 104 6.31 -29.13 -13.39
C ILE A 104 6.90 -28.62 -12.07
N ALA A 105 6.08 -28.56 -11.03
CA ALA A 105 6.52 -28.34 -9.67
C ALA A 105 6.39 -29.66 -8.88
N TRP A 106 7.49 -30.08 -8.25
CA TRP A 106 7.56 -31.27 -7.43
C TRP A 106 7.78 -30.91 -5.97
N ARG A 107 6.81 -31.25 -5.13
CA ARG A 107 6.99 -31.20 -3.69
C ARG A 107 7.89 -32.36 -3.28
N THR A 108 9.12 -32.02 -2.91
CA THR A 108 10.09 -33.04 -2.54
C THR A 108 9.74 -33.66 -1.18
N PRO A 109 10.31 -34.84 -0.84
CA PRO A 109 10.16 -35.40 0.50
C PRO A 109 10.77 -34.57 1.63
N ILE A 110 11.57 -33.53 1.29
CA ILE A 110 12.14 -32.60 2.28
C ILE A 110 11.09 -31.56 2.64
N PRO A 111 10.75 -31.40 3.93
CA PRO A 111 9.73 -30.45 4.34
C PRO A 111 9.99 -29.03 3.83
N GLY A 112 8.98 -28.44 3.19
CA GLY A 112 9.03 -27.09 2.67
C GLY A 112 9.82 -26.90 1.37
N LEU A 113 10.48 -27.94 0.84
CA LEU A 113 11.28 -27.84 -0.39
C LEU A 113 10.48 -28.28 -1.61
N THR A 114 10.40 -27.39 -2.62
CA THR A 114 9.78 -27.65 -3.93
C THR A 114 10.82 -27.46 -5.03
N ALA A 115 10.96 -28.43 -5.91
CA ALA A 115 11.75 -28.32 -7.14
C ALA A 115 10.83 -27.97 -8.31
N LYS A 116 11.32 -27.15 -9.24
CA LYS A 116 10.57 -26.67 -10.40
C LYS A 116 11.39 -26.77 -11.67
N ILE A 117 10.73 -27.19 -12.74
CA ILE A 117 11.23 -27.07 -14.11
C ILE A 117 10.17 -26.35 -14.94
N GLU A 118 10.61 -25.40 -15.73
CA GLU A 118 9.73 -24.58 -16.56
C GLU A 118 10.29 -24.48 -17.97
N PHE A 119 9.39 -24.47 -18.95
CA PHE A 119 9.64 -24.11 -20.33
C PHE A 119 8.92 -22.81 -20.63
N SER A 120 9.69 -21.76 -20.96
CA SER A 120 9.16 -20.41 -21.16
C SER A 120 8.65 -20.19 -22.57
N GLY A 121 7.50 -19.52 -22.71
CA GLY A 121 7.00 -18.99 -23.97
C GLY A 121 7.71 -17.72 -24.41
N ASP A 122 8.32 -16.99 -23.45
CA ASP A 122 9.08 -15.78 -23.72
C ASP A 122 10.52 -16.12 -24.13
N ALA A 123 10.92 -15.69 -25.33
CA ALA A 123 12.28 -15.81 -25.84
C ALA A 123 13.12 -14.53 -25.65
N LEU A 124 12.64 -13.58 -24.84
CA LEU A 124 13.27 -12.30 -24.49
C LEU A 124 13.69 -11.46 -25.71
N ARG A 125 12.97 -11.54 -26.83
CA ARG A 125 13.33 -10.85 -28.06
C ARG A 125 13.11 -9.34 -28.01
N ASP A 126 12.16 -8.89 -27.17
CA ASP A 126 11.73 -7.49 -27.11
C ASP A 126 12.53 -6.62 -26.12
N GLU A 127 13.39 -7.22 -25.29
CA GLU A 127 14.25 -6.48 -24.34
C GLU A 127 15.49 -5.88 -25.00
N ARG A 128 15.59 -5.91 -26.35
CA ARG A 128 16.83 -5.61 -27.07
C ARG A 128 16.76 -4.35 -27.90
N GLY A 129 17.30 -3.28 -27.34
CA GLY A 129 17.85 -2.20 -28.14
C GLY A 129 19.21 -2.57 -28.77
N ASP A 130 20.08 -3.36 -28.12
CA ASP A 130 21.50 -3.50 -28.42
C ASP A 130 22.03 -4.93 -28.62
N GLY A 131 21.17 -5.90 -28.85
CA GLY A 131 21.62 -7.25 -29.27
C GLY A 131 22.18 -8.16 -28.15
N GLN A 132 22.16 -7.75 -26.90
CA GLN A 132 22.79 -8.48 -25.78
C GLN A 132 21.90 -9.45 -25.02
N GLY A 133 20.66 -9.59 -25.25
CA GLY A 133 19.81 -10.48 -24.45
C GLY A 133 19.22 -11.63 -25.27
N LYS A 134 19.90 -12.75 -25.57
CA LYS A 134 19.25 -13.99 -26.04
C LYS A 134 19.11 -14.93 -24.88
N ALA A 135 17.85 -15.36 -24.58
CA ALA A 135 17.72 -16.57 -23.80
C ALA A 135 18.53 -17.67 -24.49
N GLU A 136 19.58 -18.15 -23.87
CA GLU A 136 20.36 -19.27 -24.37
C GLU A 136 19.52 -20.55 -24.29
N SER A 137 18.58 -20.59 -23.36
CA SER A 137 17.64 -21.69 -23.16
C SER A 137 16.28 -21.14 -22.74
N ARG A 138 15.20 -21.80 -23.18
CA ARG A 138 13.84 -21.58 -22.69
C ARG A 138 13.50 -22.47 -21.49
N PHE A 139 14.40 -23.37 -21.08
CA PHE A 139 14.26 -24.16 -19.87
C PHE A 139 14.84 -23.44 -18.67
N ASN A 140 14.02 -23.37 -17.62
CA ASN A 140 14.37 -22.79 -16.34
C ASN A 140 14.28 -23.89 -15.26
N LEU A 141 15.21 -23.86 -14.32
CA LEU A 141 15.24 -24.79 -13.17
C LEU A 141 15.20 -23.97 -11.89
N GLY A 142 14.39 -24.38 -10.94
CA GLY A 142 14.25 -23.64 -9.68
C GLY A 142 14.04 -24.53 -8.47
N LEU A 143 14.45 -24.00 -7.33
CA LEU A 143 14.18 -24.57 -6.01
C LEU A 143 13.55 -23.48 -5.15
N THR A 144 12.51 -23.81 -4.42
CA THR A 144 11.94 -22.95 -3.39
C THR A 144 11.87 -23.70 -2.07
N TRP A 145 12.27 -23.03 -1.00
CA TRP A 145 12.29 -23.61 0.34
C TRP A 145 11.59 -22.70 1.33
N GLU A 146 10.57 -23.21 2.00
CA GLU A 146 9.83 -22.55 3.07
C GLU A 146 10.22 -23.17 4.44
N PRO A 147 11.31 -22.69 5.09
CA PRO A 147 11.75 -23.22 6.37
C PRO A 147 10.78 -22.90 7.51
N LEU A 148 10.08 -21.80 7.41
CA LEU A 148 9.11 -21.31 8.38
C LEU A 148 7.90 -20.76 7.62
N ARG A 149 6.70 -20.93 8.17
CA ARG A 149 5.47 -20.40 7.58
C ARG A 149 5.60 -18.91 7.32
N GLY A 150 5.39 -18.52 6.07
CA GLY A 150 5.48 -17.13 5.62
C GLY A 150 6.88 -16.63 5.25
N VAL A 151 7.91 -17.48 5.33
CA VAL A 151 9.28 -17.15 4.89
C VAL A 151 9.70 -18.13 3.80
N GLU A 152 9.89 -17.68 2.58
CA GLU A 152 10.35 -18.49 1.45
C GLU A 152 11.66 -17.97 0.89
N PHE A 153 12.58 -18.88 0.61
CA PHE A 153 13.78 -18.63 -0.18
C PHE A 153 13.69 -19.39 -1.50
N GLY A 154 14.13 -18.75 -2.57
CA GLY A 154 14.17 -19.36 -3.88
C GLY A 154 15.51 -19.15 -4.56
N ALA A 155 15.93 -20.15 -5.32
CA ALA A 155 17.05 -20.06 -6.24
C ALA A 155 16.62 -20.65 -7.58
N ALA A 156 16.89 -19.95 -8.68
CA ALA A 156 16.56 -20.44 -10.00
C ALA A 156 17.68 -20.15 -10.98
N PHE A 157 17.95 -21.11 -11.88
CA PHE A 157 18.77 -20.93 -13.05
C PHE A 157 17.84 -20.75 -14.25
N VAL A 158 17.87 -19.56 -14.85
CA VAL A 158 16.92 -19.17 -15.88
C VAL A 158 17.65 -18.74 -17.15
N HIS A 159 16.97 -18.87 -18.27
CA HIS A 159 17.43 -18.45 -19.60
C HIS A 159 18.75 -19.13 -20.09
N GLY A 160 19.27 -20.10 -19.34
CA GLY A 160 20.54 -20.78 -19.64
C GLY A 160 21.78 -20.04 -19.14
N SER A 161 21.65 -18.84 -18.59
CA SER A 161 22.76 -17.96 -18.22
C SER A 161 22.62 -17.35 -16.80
N ASP A 162 21.40 -17.15 -16.31
CA ASP A 162 21.16 -16.27 -15.17
C ASP A 162 20.84 -17.06 -13.91
N LEU A 163 21.46 -16.67 -12.79
CA LEU A 163 21.10 -17.16 -11.45
C LEU A 163 20.25 -16.12 -10.73
N VAL A 164 19.00 -16.49 -10.42
CA VAL A 164 18.06 -15.65 -9.67
C VAL A 164 17.94 -16.15 -8.25
N LEU A 165 18.15 -15.26 -7.27
CA LEU A 165 17.87 -15.51 -5.87
C LEU A 165 16.64 -14.71 -5.44
N ARG A 166 15.75 -15.34 -4.69
CA ARG A 166 14.50 -14.74 -4.22
C ARG A 166 14.33 -14.96 -2.71
N GLY A 167 13.96 -13.92 -2.00
CA GLY A 167 13.44 -13.99 -0.64
C GLY A 167 12.02 -13.42 -0.63
N SER A 168 11.07 -14.13 -0.01
CA SER A 168 9.70 -13.67 0.15
C SER A 168 9.28 -13.79 1.59
N LEU A 169 8.62 -12.74 2.08
CA LEU A 169 8.00 -12.72 3.39
C LEU A 169 6.53 -12.34 3.19
N TRP A 170 5.63 -13.20 3.65
CA TRP A 170 4.21 -12.87 3.66
C TRP A 170 3.62 -13.07 5.04
N LEU A 171 2.75 -12.15 5.40
CA LEU A 171 2.01 -12.15 6.65
C LEU A 171 0.57 -12.53 6.34
N ASP A 172 0.06 -13.54 7.03
CA ASP A 172 -1.34 -13.93 6.93
C ASP A 172 -2.17 -13.05 7.89
N PRO A 173 -3.07 -12.18 7.38
CA PRO A 173 -3.94 -11.38 8.24
C PRO A 173 -4.90 -12.22 9.08
N ALA A 174 -5.19 -13.45 8.67
CA ALA A 174 -6.04 -14.38 9.41
C ALA A 174 -5.32 -15.02 10.62
N ASP A 175 -3.98 -14.95 10.65
CA ASP A 175 -3.17 -15.37 11.79
C ASP A 175 -2.19 -14.24 12.18
N PRO A 176 -2.71 -13.10 12.66
CA PRO A 176 -1.87 -11.96 13.01
C PRO A 176 -0.92 -12.33 14.16
N PRO A 177 0.29 -11.78 14.19
CA PRO A 177 1.18 -11.97 15.31
C PRO A 177 0.44 -11.55 16.59
N ARG A 178 0.49 -12.41 17.61
CA ARG A 178 -0.14 -12.15 18.91
C ARG A 178 0.53 -10.93 19.56
N LEU A 179 0.01 -9.75 19.26
CA LEU A 179 0.39 -8.55 19.98
C LEU A 179 0.02 -8.75 21.45
N ARG A 180 0.93 -8.43 22.34
CA ARG A 180 0.61 -8.41 23.77
C ARG A 180 -0.64 -7.54 23.95
N PRO A 181 -1.69 -8.06 24.60
CA PRO A 181 -2.86 -7.25 24.90
C PRO A 181 -2.40 -6.00 25.66
N PRO A 182 -2.93 -4.83 25.37
CA PRO A 182 -2.63 -3.65 26.17
C PRO A 182 -2.95 -3.95 27.63
N PRO A 183 -2.16 -3.41 28.57
CA PRO A 183 -2.38 -3.64 29.99
C PRO A 183 -3.84 -3.32 30.36
N PRO A 184 -4.47 -4.09 31.25
CA PRO A 184 -5.83 -3.84 31.69
C PRO A 184 -5.91 -2.41 32.22
N LEU A 185 -6.98 -1.71 31.87
CA LEU A 185 -7.21 -0.37 32.33
C LEU A 185 -7.64 -0.47 33.84
N PRO A 186 -7.16 0.44 34.69
CA PRO A 186 -7.63 0.49 36.09
C PRO A 186 -9.15 0.72 36.14
N PRO A 187 -9.85 0.24 37.15
CA PRO A 187 -11.28 0.52 37.35
C PRO A 187 -11.50 2.04 37.43
N PRO A 188 -12.63 2.56 36.90
CA PRO A 188 -12.93 3.97 37.00
C PRO A 188 -13.04 4.38 38.47
N PRO A 189 -12.38 5.45 38.91
CA PRO A 189 -12.63 6.00 40.21
C PRO A 189 -14.08 6.53 40.23
N ARG A 190 -14.86 6.15 41.24
CA ARG A 190 -16.08 6.87 41.59
C ARG A 190 -15.64 8.16 42.25
N ALA A 191 -15.32 9.16 41.49
CA ALA A 191 -15.04 10.47 42.05
C ALA A 191 -16.36 11.27 42.16
N ASP A 192 -16.58 11.90 43.30
CA ASP A 192 -17.34 13.12 43.33
C ASP A 192 -16.72 14.05 42.29
N LEU A 193 -17.51 14.44 41.30
CA LEU A 193 -17.01 15.17 40.14
C LEU A 193 -16.30 16.44 40.57
N ALA A 194 -15.04 16.58 40.21
CA ALA A 194 -14.32 17.83 40.38
C ALA A 194 -15.05 18.96 39.61
N PRO A 195 -15.13 20.14 40.13
CA PRO A 195 -15.80 21.27 39.45
C PRO A 195 -15.21 21.55 38.03
N ASP A 196 -13.98 21.12 37.78
CA ASP A 196 -13.22 21.30 36.55
C ASP A 196 -13.03 19.99 35.75
N TRP A 197 -14.01 19.09 35.77
CA TRP A 197 -13.99 17.79 35.10
C TRP A 197 -13.47 17.84 33.68
N GLY A 198 -13.79 18.90 32.92
CA GLY A 198 -13.34 19.07 31.53
C GLY A 198 -11.83 19.20 31.43
N SER A 199 -11.20 19.98 32.29
CA SER A 199 -9.74 20.14 32.34
C SER A 199 -9.05 18.84 32.74
N ALA A 200 -9.62 18.08 33.71
CA ALA A 200 -9.12 16.79 34.13
C ALA A 200 -9.20 15.74 32.98
N LEU A 201 -10.33 15.70 32.27
CA LEU A 201 -10.53 14.86 31.11
C LEU A 201 -9.51 15.16 30.02
N ILE A 202 -9.32 16.44 29.64
CA ILE A 202 -8.36 16.88 28.65
C ILE A 202 -6.94 16.49 29.05
N ALA A 203 -6.55 16.71 30.31
CA ALA A 203 -5.21 16.35 30.78
C ALA A 203 -4.99 14.84 30.73
N ARG A 204 -5.98 14.04 31.11
CA ARG A 204 -5.89 12.58 31.07
C ARG A 204 -5.80 12.03 29.66
N LEU A 205 -6.60 12.54 28.72
CA LEU A 205 -6.52 12.16 27.31
C LEU A 205 -5.16 12.50 26.69
N ARG A 206 -4.61 13.69 27.01
CA ARG A 206 -3.27 14.08 26.56
C ARG A 206 -2.18 13.15 27.10
N ALA A 207 -2.25 12.82 28.39
CA ALA A 207 -1.30 11.92 29.02
C ALA A 207 -1.33 10.49 28.40
N ASP A 208 -2.51 10.06 27.94
CA ASP A 208 -2.66 8.76 27.23
C ASP A 208 -2.38 8.85 25.72
N GLY A 209 -1.83 9.96 25.22
CA GLY A 209 -1.43 10.14 23.82
C GLY A 209 -2.60 10.35 22.86
N MET A 210 -3.69 10.90 23.36
CA MET A 210 -4.90 11.24 22.61
C MET A 210 -5.26 12.71 22.81
N PRO A 211 -4.50 13.69 22.28
CA PRO A 211 -4.75 15.10 22.50
C PRO A 211 -6.09 15.52 21.89
N PRO A 212 -7.07 15.97 22.69
CA PRO A 212 -8.31 16.49 22.18
C PRO A 212 -8.12 17.91 21.63
N MET A 213 -8.82 18.21 20.52
CA MET A 213 -8.91 19.56 19.97
C MET A 213 -10.25 20.23 20.23
N ARG A 214 -11.28 19.44 20.56
CA ARG A 214 -12.61 19.90 21.00
C ARG A 214 -13.20 18.98 22.04
N LEU A 215 -13.94 19.58 22.96
CA LEU A 215 -14.76 18.91 23.92
C LEU A 215 -16.10 19.65 24.01
N ALA A 216 -17.18 18.96 23.66
CA ALA A 216 -18.54 19.51 23.70
C ALA A 216 -19.47 18.58 24.46
N VAL A 217 -20.46 19.14 25.14
CA VAL A 217 -21.54 18.38 25.79
C VAL A 217 -22.86 18.98 25.38
N HIS A 218 -23.68 18.17 24.71
CA HIS A 218 -24.99 18.53 24.23
C HIS A 218 -26.04 17.54 24.74
N GLY A 219 -26.85 17.93 25.69
CA GLY A 219 -27.83 17.04 26.32
C GLY A 219 -27.17 15.83 26.96
N ALA A 220 -27.50 14.62 26.51
CA ALA A 220 -26.96 13.36 27.01
C ALA A 220 -25.72 12.87 26.22
N GLU A 221 -25.14 13.68 25.36
CA GLU A 221 -24.01 13.34 24.51
C GLU A 221 -22.76 14.18 24.84
N ALA A 222 -21.63 13.53 25.09
CA ALA A 222 -20.33 14.17 25.12
C ALA A 222 -19.54 13.85 23.85
N ARG A 223 -19.10 14.89 23.14
CA ARG A 223 -18.32 14.78 21.91
C ARG A 223 -16.87 15.17 22.14
N ILE A 224 -15.97 14.26 21.85
CA ILE A 224 -14.53 14.42 21.98
C ILE A 224 -13.92 14.32 20.60
N VAL A 225 -13.33 15.41 20.08
CA VAL A 225 -12.62 15.40 18.81
C VAL A 225 -11.13 15.35 19.09
N LEU A 226 -10.48 14.26 18.69
CA LEU A 226 -9.06 14.00 18.92
C LEU A 226 -8.23 14.46 17.71
N ALA A 227 -7.21 15.27 17.96
CA ALA A 227 -6.26 15.69 16.92
C ALA A 227 -5.25 14.61 16.55
N ALA A 228 -5.07 13.60 17.40
CA ALA A 228 -4.19 12.46 17.16
C ALA A 228 -4.54 11.31 18.09
N SER A 229 -4.00 10.14 17.78
CA SER A 229 -4.01 8.99 18.68
C SER A 229 -2.68 8.23 18.53
N ARG A 230 -2.14 7.78 19.68
CA ARG A 230 -1.00 6.85 19.67
C ARG A 230 -1.40 5.42 19.29
N PHE A 231 -2.69 5.13 19.29
CA PHE A 231 -3.20 3.79 18.98
C PHE A 231 -3.44 3.64 17.49
N ARG A 232 -3.08 2.47 16.98
CA ARG A 232 -3.16 2.18 15.55
C ARG A 232 -4.59 2.06 15.02
N THR A 233 -5.52 1.56 15.86
CA THR A 233 -6.90 1.30 15.43
C THR A 233 -7.87 2.32 16.01
N LEU A 234 -8.90 2.65 15.24
CA LEU A 234 -9.97 3.53 15.66
C LEU A 234 -10.75 2.94 16.85
N GLY A 235 -11.03 1.63 16.84
CA GLY A 235 -11.72 0.95 17.93
C GLY A 235 -10.98 1.05 19.26
N THR A 236 -9.64 0.83 19.26
CA THR A 236 -8.82 1.01 20.47
C THR A 236 -8.81 2.46 20.93
N THR A 237 -8.70 3.42 19.99
CA THR A 237 -8.76 4.85 20.31
C THR A 237 -10.08 5.22 20.95
N ALA A 238 -11.21 4.85 20.32
CA ALA A 238 -12.55 5.17 20.79
C ALA A 238 -12.85 4.51 22.15
N GLY A 239 -12.53 3.23 22.31
CA GLY A 239 -12.75 2.51 23.56
C GLY A 239 -11.95 3.08 24.72
N ARG A 240 -10.68 3.46 24.51
CA ARG A 240 -9.86 4.09 25.55
C ARG A 240 -10.32 5.51 25.87
N ALA A 241 -10.64 6.31 24.86
CA ALA A 241 -11.16 7.65 25.07
C ALA A 241 -12.51 7.63 25.79
N ALA A 242 -13.44 6.73 25.40
CA ALA A 242 -14.72 6.56 26.06
C ALA A 242 -14.58 6.14 27.52
N ARG A 243 -13.63 5.23 27.81
CA ARG A 243 -13.35 4.83 29.19
C ARG A 243 -12.83 5.99 30.04
N ILE A 244 -11.83 6.72 29.56
CA ILE A 244 -11.31 7.90 30.23
C ILE A 244 -12.43 8.94 30.43
N ALA A 245 -13.27 9.12 29.42
CA ALA A 245 -14.42 10.01 29.48
C ALA A 245 -15.43 9.57 30.58
N SER A 246 -15.74 8.27 30.68
CA SER A 246 -16.66 7.74 31.68
C SER A 246 -16.23 8.04 33.13
N GLU A 247 -14.92 8.15 33.36
CA GLU A 247 -14.34 8.48 34.66
C GLU A 247 -14.50 9.96 35.05
N HIS A 248 -14.68 10.86 34.06
CA HIS A 248 -14.62 12.31 34.26
C HIS A 248 -15.92 13.04 33.88
N LEU A 249 -16.79 12.43 33.06
CA LEU A 249 -18.02 13.09 32.62
C LEU A 249 -19.08 13.18 33.69
N PRO A 250 -19.85 14.28 33.73
CA PRO A 250 -20.95 14.45 34.67
C PRO A 250 -22.04 13.38 34.50
N PRO A 251 -22.86 13.13 35.55
CA PRO A 251 -24.03 12.28 35.42
C PRO A 251 -24.98 12.84 34.38
N GLY A 252 -25.77 11.94 33.73
CA GLY A 252 -26.72 12.33 32.68
C GLY A 252 -26.14 12.33 31.29
N ILE A 253 -24.85 12.00 31.11
CA ILE A 253 -24.25 11.75 29.79
C ILE A 253 -24.32 10.25 29.52
N ASP A 254 -25.08 9.87 28.48
CA ASP A 254 -25.27 8.47 28.07
C ASP A 254 -24.36 8.05 26.90
N TRP A 255 -24.04 8.98 26.02
CA TRP A 255 -23.24 8.73 24.85
C TRP A 255 -21.90 9.47 24.89
N VAL A 256 -20.84 8.73 24.57
CA VAL A 256 -19.51 9.30 24.33
C VAL A 256 -19.19 9.15 22.84
N VAL A 257 -19.17 10.27 22.14
CA VAL A 257 -18.83 10.33 20.71
C VAL A 257 -17.37 10.73 20.55
N VAL A 258 -16.58 9.82 20.04
CA VAL A 258 -15.15 10.03 19.78
C VAL A 258 -14.93 10.19 18.30
N SER A 259 -14.48 11.37 17.89
CA SER A 259 -14.10 11.70 16.53
C SER A 259 -12.58 11.75 16.41
N LEU A 260 -12.03 11.15 15.36
CA LEU A 260 -10.61 11.30 15.01
C LEU A 260 -10.48 12.32 13.87
N ALA A 261 -9.77 13.41 14.13
CA ALA A 261 -9.57 14.49 13.17
C ALA A 261 -8.09 14.91 13.12
N PRO A 262 -7.21 14.07 12.53
CA PRO A 262 -5.82 14.43 12.36
C PRO A 262 -5.73 15.73 11.55
N ASP A 263 -4.86 16.62 12.02
CA ASP A 263 -4.63 17.93 11.41
C ASP A 263 -5.90 18.80 11.26
N GLY A 264 -7.02 18.40 11.87
CA GLY A 264 -8.26 19.18 11.93
C GLY A 264 -9.36 18.75 10.95
N ALA A 265 -9.15 17.70 10.15
CA ALA A 265 -10.17 17.08 9.28
C ALA A 265 -10.70 15.79 9.91
N GLU A 266 -12.01 15.69 10.14
CA GLU A 266 -12.60 14.48 10.72
C GLU A 266 -12.52 13.32 9.71
N VAL A 267 -11.92 12.21 10.12
CA VAL A 267 -11.75 11.02 9.27
C VAL A 267 -12.58 9.82 9.71
N ALA A 268 -13.03 9.83 10.96
CA ALA A 268 -13.87 8.78 11.51
C ALA A 268 -14.55 9.24 12.82
N ARG A 269 -15.70 8.65 13.12
CA ARG A 269 -16.50 8.92 14.33
C ARG A 269 -17.07 7.64 14.89
N VAL A 270 -16.94 7.45 16.21
CA VAL A 270 -17.51 6.30 16.92
C VAL A 270 -18.29 6.81 18.11
N ALA A 271 -19.55 6.44 18.22
CA ALA A 271 -20.38 6.67 19.39
C ALA A 271 -20.46 5.41 20.24
N VAL A 272 -20.19 5.53 21.55
CA VAL A 272 -20.16 4.43 22.50
C VAL A 272 -21.12 4.75 23.65
N LEU A 273 -21.91 3.76 24.06
CA LEU A 273 -22.75 3.88 25.27
C LEU A 273 -21.88 3.86 26.53
N ARG A 274 -21.94 4.93 27.30
CA ARG A 274 -21.19 5.06 28.56
C ARG A 274 -21.51 3.92 29.53
N GLY A 275 -22.79 3.56 29.68
CA GLY A 275 -23.21 2.49 30.57
C GLY A 275 -22.59 1.13 30.23
N GLU A 276 -22.38 0.80 28.96
CA GLU A 276 -21.70 -0.45 28.56
C GLU A 276 -20.22 -0.41 28.91
N VAL A 277 -19.57 0.74 28.72
CA VAL A 277 -18.18 0.93 29.11
C VAL A 277 -18.01 0.78 30.63
N GLU A 278 -18.90 1.35 31.42
CA GLU A 278 -18.91 1.25 32.89
C GLU A 278 -19.14 -0.19 33.36
N LYS A 279 -20.11 -0.91 32.76
CA LYS A 279 -20.36 -2.35 33.05
C LYS A 279 -19.13 -3.20 32.73
N ALA A 280 -18.46 -2.97 31.59
CA ALA A 280 -17.28 -3.73 31.22
C ALA A 280 -16.11 -3.55 32.19
N THR A 281 -16.03 -2.40 32.89
CA THR A 281 -14.97 -2.16 33.90
C THR A 281 -15.13 -3.01 35.15
N VAL A 282 -16.35 -3.44 35.43
CA VAL A 282 -16.67 -4.31 36.58
C VAL A 282 -16.98 -5.75 36.16
N GLY A 283 -16.71 -6.09 34.91
CA GLY A 283 -16.89 -7.46 34.40
C GLY A 283 -18.33 -7.84 34.08
N LEU A 284 -19.25 -6.88 34.00
CA LEU A 284 -20.68 -7.07 33.72
C LEU A 284 -21.03 -6.87 32.22
N SER A 285 -20.08 -6.53 31.39
CA SER A 285 -20.21 -6.43 29.92
C SER A 285 -18.93 -6.89 29.26
N SER A 286 -19.03 -7.45 28.08
CA SER A 286 -17.89 -7.90 27.29
C SER A 286 -17.46 -6.84 26.24
N PRO A 287 -16.24 -6.93 25.66
CA PRO A 287 -15.84 -6.09 24.52
C PRO A 287 -16.78 -6.22 23.32
N GLU A 288 -17.36 -7.41 23.11
CA GLU A 288 -18.31 -7.71 22.04
C GLU A 288 -19.63 -6.96 22.24
N GLU A 289 -20.14 -6.90 23.49
CA GLU A 289 -21.36 -6.15 23.83
C GLU A 289 -21.16 -4.65 23.61
N ILE A 290 -19.99 -4.11 23.98
CA ILE A 290 -19.63 -2.72 23.68
C ILE A 290 -19.60 -2.51 22.17
N ALA A 291 -18.98 -3.43 21.40
CA ALA A 291 -18.85 -3.31 19.96
C ALA A 291 -20.22 -3.36 19.26
N ILE A 292 -21.15 -4.21 19.72
CA ILE A 292 -22.51 -4.32 19.16
C ILE A 292 -23.33 -3.06 19.46
N SER A 293 -23.15 -2.44 20.63
CA SER A 293 -23.85 -1.23 21.02
C SER A 293 -23.23 0.04 20.45
N ALA A 294 -21.97 -0.01 20.03
CA ALA A 294 -21.28 1.12 19.44
C ALA A 294 -21.76 1.39 18.01
N ARG A 295 -21.78 2.66 17.63
CA ARG A 295 -22.08 3.09 16.26
C ARG A 295 -20.84 3.67 15.62
N LEU A 296 -20.51 3.16 14.43
CA LEU A 296 -19.51 3.76 13.56
C LEU A 296 -20.24 4.70 12.59
N ASP A 297 -20.09 5.99 12.80
CA ASP A 297 -20.77 7.01 12.01
C ASP A 297 -19.83 7.58 10.95
N SER A 298 -20.41 8.02 9.84
CA SER A 298 -19.70 8.67 8.74
C SER A 298 -18.98 9.93 9.18
N ALA A 299 -17.79 10.15 8.65
CA ALA A 299 -17.07 11.41 8.79
C ALA A 299 -17.83 12.53 8.08
N LEU A 300 -17.90 13.68 8.73
CA LEU A 300 -18.55 14.88 8.21
C LEU A 300 -17.63 16.10 8.36
N PRO A 301 -17.80 17.14 7.55
CA PRO A 301 -17.12 18.41 7.78
C PRO A 301 -17.39 18.90 9.22
N LEU A 302 -16.31 19.18 9.95
CA LEU A 302 -16.45 19.73 11.31
C LEU A 302 -16.96 21.18 11.22
N PRO A 303 -18.10 21.49 11.88
CA PRO A 303 -18.55 22.87 11.97
C PRO A 303 -17.53 23.73 12.77
N PRO A 304 -17.54 25.04 12.65
CA PRO A 304 -16.77 25.88 13.55
C PRO A 304 -17.05 25.55 15.02
N PRO A 305 -16.04 25.58 15.92
CA PRO A 305 -16.28 25.33 17.35
C PRO A 305 -17.14 26.43 17.98
N GLU A 306 -18.06 26.03 18.83
CA GLU A 306 -18.76 26.98 19.69
C GLU A 306 -17.83 27.54 20.79
N PRO A 307 -18.15 28.69 21.39
CA PRO A 307 -17.37 29.23 22.48
C PRO A 307 -17.22 28.22 23.63
N GLY A 308 -15.99 27.93 24.01
CA GLY A 308 -15.66 26.97 25.07
C GLY A 308 -15.43 25.51 24.64
N GLU A 309 -15.76 25.13 23.39
CA GLU A 309 -15.49 23.79 22.89
C GLU A 309 -14.04 23.55 22.47
N ALA A 310 -13.39 24.58 21.95
CA ALA A 310 -12.01 24.47 21.49
C ALA A 310 -11.05 24.26 22.67
N VAL A 311 -10.19 23.26 22.54
CA VAL A 311 -9.17 22.94 23.53
C VAL A 311 -7.88 23.67 23.20
N PRO A 312 -7.43 24.63 24.03
CA PRO A 312 -6.22 25.41 23.77
C PRO A 312 -4.95 24.55 23.76
N GLY A 313 -3.96 24.95 22.98
CA GLY A 313 -2.63 24.35 22.97
C GLY A 313 -2.57 22.99 22.26
N THR A 314 -3.57 22.65 21.44
CA THR A 314 -3.54 21.44 20.61
C THR A 314 -2.78 21.68 19.30
N PHE A 315 -2.85 22.89 18.77
CA PHE A 315 -2.10 23.35 17.59
C PHE A 315 -1.32 24.63 17.93
N PRO A 316 -0.17 24.91 17.26
CA PRO A 316 0.52 24.06 16.30
C PRO A 316 1.11 22.81 16.96
N ARG A 317 1.13 21.70 16.21
CA ARG A 317 1.69 20.43 16.67
C ARG A 317 2.89 20.04 15.83
N LEU A 318 4.07 20.02 16.44
CA LEU A 318 5.30 19.54 15.84
C LEU A 318 5.43 18.04 16.03
N SER A 319 5.75 17.32 14.99
CA SER A 319 6.23 15.94 15.01
C SER A 319 7.51 15.85 14.21
N TRP A 320 8.40 14.95 14.61
CA TRP A 320 9.64 14.69 13.90
C TRP A 320 9.95 13.20 13.93
N THR A 321 10.72 12.74 12.95
CA THR A 321 11.18 11.37 12.82
C THR A 321 12.65 11.35 12.43
N ILE A 322 13.37 10.32 12.85
CA ILE A 322 14.69 9.96 12.33
C ILE A 322 14.62 8.47 12.04
N GLU A 323 14.86 8.09 10.81
CA GLU A 323 14.76 6.69 10.38
C GLU A 323 15.81 6.33 9.34
N PRO A 324 16.34 5.09 9.33
CA PRO A 324 17.12 4.59 8.22
C PRO A 324 16.19 4.35 7.02
N ARG A 325 16.60 4.79 5.83
CA ARG A 325 15.89 4.55 4.56
C ARG A 325 16.85 3.92 3.58
N VAL A 326 16.38 2.89 2.89
CA VAL A 326 17.11 2.22 1.83
C VAL A 326 16.45 2.55 0.50
N LEU A 327 17.21 3.15 -0.40
CA LEU A 327 16.83 3.30 -1.80
C LEU A 327 17.44 2.13 -2.56
N LEU A 328 16.64 1.46 -3.38
CA LEU A 328 17.10 0.35 -4.21
C LEU A 328 16.74 0.64 -5.66
N ALA A 329 17.73 0.49 -6.55
CA ALA A 329 17.53 0.37 -7.98
C ALA A 329 18.01 -1.02 -8.40
N LEU A 330 17.15 -1.75 -9.07
CA LEU A 330 17.37 -3.14 -9.43
C LEU A 330 17.32 -3.29 -10.94
N MET A 331 18.07 -4.26 -11.46
CA MET A 331 18.02 -4.65 -12.86
C MET A 331 18.69 -3.65 -13.83
N ASP A 332 19.60 -2.83 -13.36
CA ASP A 332 20.48 -2.09 -14.26
C ASP A 332 21.40 -3.08 -15.00
N PRO A 333 21.59 -2.97 -16.33
CA PRO A 333 22.43 -3.91 -17.08
C PRO A 333 23.89 -3.91 -16.65
N ASP A 334 24.43 -2.76 -16.23
CA ASP A 334 25.83 -2.60 -15.85
C ASP A 334 26.07 -2.92 -14.38
N GLU A 335 25.13 -2.52 -13.50
CA GLU A 335 25.14 -2.79 -12.06
C GLU A 335 23.77 -3.29 -11.59
N PRO A 336 23.49 -4.60 -11.62
CA PRO A 336 22.16 -5.16 -11.39
C PRO A 336 21.58 -4.89 -9.99
N LEU A 337 22.42 -4.59 -9.02
CA LEU A 337 22.03 -4.25 -7.65
C LEU A 337 22.67 -2.94 -7.25
N GLN A 338 21.89 -1.90 -7.26
CA GLN A 338 22.28 -0.59 -6.76
C GLN A 338 21.45 -0.25 -5.52
N GLY A 339 22.06 0.44 -4.57
CA GLY A 339 21.35 0.87 -3.38
C GLY A 339 22.08 1.97 -2.65
N GLU A 340 21.31 2.74 -1.90
CA GLU A 340 21.81 3.78 -1.01
C GLU A 340 21.13 3.66 0.34
N VAL A 341 21.90 3.64 1.40
CA VAL A 341 21.41 3.67 2.79
C VAL A 341 21.58 5.07 3.33
N MET A 342 20.46 5.68 3.72
CA MET A 342 20.42 7.04 4.23
C MET A 342 19.84 7.07 5.65
N LEU A 343 20.28 8.05 6.43
CA LEU A 343 19.58 8.46 7.64
C LEU A 343 18.67 9.65 7.27
N VAL A 344 17.37 9.47 7.39
CA VAL A 344 16.38 10.49 7.01
C VAL A 344 15.83 11.17 8.26
N GLY A 345 15.95 12.49 8.31
CA GLY A 345 15.31 13.32 9.30
C GLY A 345 14.09 14.01 8.69
N GLY A 346 12.93 13.82 9.30
CA GLY A 346 11.67 14.45 8.91
C GLY A 346 11.12 15.35 10.01
N ALA A 347 10.49 16.48 9.63
CA ALA A 347 9.74 17.32 10.53
C ALA A 347 8.40 17.73 9.89
N ARG A 348 7.34 17.77 10.71
CA ARG A 348 6.00 18.13 10.28
C ARG A 348 5.34 19.02 11.33
N VAL A 349 4.77 20.12 10.89
CA VAL A 349 4.04 21.09 11.71
C VAL A 349 2.59 21.13 11.24
N ALA A 350 1.67 20.64 12.06
CA ALA A 350 0.23 20.76 11.84
C ALA A 350 -0.28 22.04 12.50
N LEU A 351 -0.94 22.89 11.72
CA LEU A 351 -1.48 24.18 12.19
C LEU A 351 -2.96 24.09 12.59
N GLY A 352 -3.60 22.95 12.36
CA GLY A 352 -5.04 22.81 12.49
C GLY A 352 -5.80 23.20 11.21
N ALA A 353 -7.11 23.01 11.20
CA ALA A 353 -7.99 23.24 10.05
C ALA A 353 -7.51 22.51 8.76
N GLY A 354 -6.82 21.39 8.93
CA GLY A 354 -6.28 20.56 7.86
C GLY A 354 -4.93 21.00 7.30
N PHE A 355 -4.37 22.14 7.74
CA PHE A 355 -3.10 22.64 7.23
C PHE A 355 -1.89 21.99 7.90
N THR A 356 -0.94 21.58 7.08
CA THR A 356 0.33 20.99 7.50
C THR A 356 1.48 21.47 6.63
N PHE A 357 2.63 21.71 7.25
CA PHE A 357 3.90 21.90 6.58
C PHE A 357 4.84 20.79 6.98
N GLY A 358 5.51 20.19 6.02
CA GLY A 358 6.43 19.11 6.27
C GLY A 358 7.63 19.12 5.35
N GLY A 359 8.72 18.53 5.81
CA GLY A 359 9.91 18.34 4.99
C GLY A 359 10.77 17.22 5.51
N GLU A 360 11.54 16.64 4.60
CA GLU A 360 12.49 15.56 4.89
C GLU A 360 13.85 15.88 4.26
N VAL A 361 14.90 15.61 5.00
CA VAL A 361 16.27 15.65 4.53
C VAL A 361 16.94 14.32 4.80
N GLY A 362 17.83 13.90 3.90
CA GLY A 362 18.61 12.67 4.06
C GLY A 362 20.08 12.96 4.31
N VAL A 363 20.75 12.06 5.00
CA VAL A 363 22.21 12.00 5.10
C VAL A 363 22.63 10.62 4.63
N ASP A 364 23.43 10.58 3.57
CA ASP A 364 23.91 9.30 3.05
C ASP A 364 24.91 8.67 4.00
N LEU A 365 24.75 7.37 4.20
CA LEU A 365 25.67 6.58 5.02
C LEU A 365 26.60 5.76 4.15
N PHE A 366 26.08 4.98 3.23
CA PHE A 366 26.83 4.19 2.27
C PHE A 366 25.92 3.67 1.14
N GLY A 367 26.50 3.44 -0.04
CA GLY A 367 25.80 2.90 -1.20
C GLY A 367 26.62 3.06 -2.48
N ASN A 368 26.05 2.61 -3.58
CA ASN A 368 26.62 2.72 -4.92
C ASN A 368 25.65 3.37 -5.96
N LEU A 369 24.58 4.02 -5.48
CA LEU A 369 23.62 4.70 -6.34
C LEU A 369 24.08 6.11 -6.76
N ARG A 370 25.05 6.68 -6.03
CA ARG A 370 25.65 7.99 -6.35
C ARG A 370 26.48 7.95 -7.59
N GLY A 371 26.45 9.06 -8.37
CA GLY A 371 27.35 9.27 -9.51
C GLY A 371 27.15 8.29 -10.64
N GLN A 372 26.08 7.52 -10.61
CA GLN A 372 25.78 6.62 -11.71
C GLN A 372 25.49 7.42 -12.98
N PRO A 373 26.08 7.02 -14.12
CA PRO A 373 25.81 7.68 -15.38
C PRO A 373 24.30 7.57 -15.71
N VAL A 374 23.74 8.64 -16.27
CA VAL A 374 22.37 8.60 -16.78
C VAL A 374 22.32 7.57 -17.90
N PRO A 375 21.47 6.55 -17.85
CA PRO A 375 21.33 5.59 -18.92
C PRO A 375 21.05 6.29 -20.26
N PRO A 376 21.60 5.82 -21.37
CA PRO A 376 21.29 6.38 -22.67
C PRO A 376 19.79 6.27 -22.95
N ASP A 377 19.27 7.13 -23.84
CA ASP A 377 17.88 7.19 -24.22
C ASP A 377 17.30 5.80 -24.49
N THR A 378 16.35 5.40 -23.67
CA THR A 378 15.57 4.19 -23.86
C THR A 378 14.30 4.51 -24.66
N ARG A 379 13.56 3.48 -25.10
CA ARG A 379 12.26 3.67 -25.76
C ARG A 379 11.20 4.32 -24.85
N LEU A 380 11.44 4.29 -23.55
CA LEU A 380 10.57 4.90 -22.54
C LEU A 380 11.21 6.17 -22.01
N PRO A 381 10.41 7.21 -21.72
CA PRO A 381 10.93 8.41 -21.07
C PRO A 381 11.56 8.08 -19.71
N ASN A 382 12.73 8.59 -19.45
CA ASN A 382 13.38 8.51 -18.16
C ASN A 382 12.57 9.36 -17.15
N VAL A 383 12.19 8.77 -16.00
CA VAL A 383 11.43 9.48 -14.97
C VAL A 383 12.27 9.68 -13.71
N ARG A 384 13.00 8.65 -13.26
CA ARG A 384 13.82 8.69 -12.04
C ARG A 384 15.19 8.05 -12.21
N THR A 385 15.63 7.82 -13.42
CA THR A 385 16.92 7.17 -13.72
C THR A 385 18.13 8.03 -13.38
N ASP A 386 17.96 9.33 -13.26
CA ASP A 386 18.99 10.30 -12.90
C ASP A 386 19.04 10.62 -11.40
N ILE A 387 18.39 9.80 -10.55
CA ILE A 387 18.37 9.98 -9.08
C ILE A 387 19.78 10.03 -8.47
N GLY A 388 20.72 9.28 -9.05
CA GLY A 388 22.12 9.25 -8.59
C GLY A 388 22.79 10.62 -8.65
N GLN A 389 22.43 11.47 -9.63
CA GLN A 389 22.98 12.81 -9.78
C GLN A 389 22.47 13.78 -8.69
N TYR A 390 21.19 13.65 -8.29
CA TYR A 390 20.64 14.40 -7.15
C TYR A 390 21.30 14.02 -5.82
N LEU A 391 21.63 12.72 -5.67
CA LEU A 391 22.36 12.24 -4.51
C LEU A 391 23.82 12.72 -4.51
N GLU A 392 24.43 12.89 -5.68
CA GLU A 392 25.81 13.38 -5.81
C GLU A 392 25.91 14.89 -5.57
N ALA A 393 24.93 15.66 -6.05
CA ALA A 393 24.92 17.12 -5.97
C ALA A 393 24.88 17.64 -4.53
N ALA A 394 24.27 16.92 -3.60
CA ALA A 394 24.12 17.34 -2.21
C ALA A 394 24.49 16.24 -1.21
N ARG A 395 25.34 16.56 -0.21
CA ARG A 395 25.62 15.64 0.91
C ARG A 395 24.41 15.46 1.83
N VAL A 396 23.54 16.45 1.87
CA VAL A 396 22.28 16.42 2.63
C VAL A 396 21.17 16.78 1.65
N PRO A 397 20.71 15.80 0.82
CA PRO A 397 19.67 16.05 -0.15
C PRO A 397 18.34 16.38 0.54
N LEU A 398 17.63 17.37 -0.01
CA LEU A 398 16.25 17.65 0.33
C LEU A 398 15.36 16.62 -0.35
N LEU A 399 14.75 15.74 0.44
CA LEU A 399 13.90 14.64 -0.07
C LEU A 399 12.48 15.12 -0.35
N SER A 400 11.93 16.00 0.49
CA SER A 400 10.64 16.65 0.27
C SER A 400 10.52 17.93 1.07
N LEU A 401 9.68 18.88 0.59
CA LEU A 401 9.28 20.08 1.32
C LEU A 401 7.92 20.52 0.82
N THR A 402 6.88 20.31 1.63
CA THR A 402 5.49 20.46 1.19
C THR A 402 4.66 21.31 2.15
N ALA A 403 3.71 22.02 1.56
CA ALA A 403 2.54 22.55 2.25
C ALA A 403 1.32 21.76 1.79
N GLU A 404 0.55 21.26 2.73
CA GLU A 404 -0.59 20.38 2.49
C GLU A 404 -1.83 20.90 3.22
N ARG A 405 -2.98 20.68 2.62
CA ARG A 405 -4.25 20.84 3.30
C ARG A 405 -5.16 19.67 3.01
N ILE A 406 -5.78 19.11 4.07
CA ILE A 406 -6.78 18.06 4.01
C ILE A 406 -8.14 18.63 4.44
N TRP A 407 -9.20 18.22 3.74
CA TRP A 407 -10.59 18.56 4.09
C TRP A 407 -11.46 17.31 4.10
N THR A 408 -12.42 17.29 5.00
CA THR A 408 -13.62 16.48 4.83
C THR A 408 -14.63 17.35 4.07
N VAL A 409 -14.91 17.03 2.81
CA VAL A 409 -15.77 17.86 1.93
C VAL A 409 -17.21 17.40 1.91
N GLY A 410 -17.48 16.20 2.41
CA GLY A 410 -18.82 15.60 2.45
C GLY A 410 -18.83 14.36 3.31
N GLN A 411 -19.92 13.61 3.27
CA GLN A 411 -20.04 12.35 4.00
C GLN A 411 -19.01 11.35 3.46
N ASP A 412 -18.04 10.97 4.30
CA ASP A 412 -16.95 10.04 3.99
C ASP A 412 -16.15 10.43 2.72
N LEU A 413 -16.22 11.70 2.33
CA LEU A 413 -15.54 12.26 1.18
C LEU A 413 -14.47 13.25 1.64
N PHE A 414 -13.25 12.97 1.24
CA PHE A 414 -12.06 13.72 1.62
C PHE A 414 -11.39 14.31 0.40
N ALA A 415 -10.79 15.48 0.56
CA ALA A 415 -9.93 16.07 -0.45
C ALA A 415 -8.58 16.46 0.18
N ARG A 416 -7.51 16.39 -0.59
CA ARG A 416 -6.18 16.83 -0.21
C ARG A 416 -5.57 17.62 -1.34
N GLY A 417 -4.97 18.76 -1.01
CA GLY A 417 -4.13 19.53 -1.92
C GLY A 417 -2.74 19.66 -1.33
N THR A 418 -1.72 19.42 -2.14
CA THR A 418 -0.31 19.50 -1.73
C THR A 418 0.44 20.35 -2.75
N VAL A 419 1.36 21.20 -2.28
CA VAL A 419 2.25 22.01 -3.12
C VAL A 419 3.64 22.03 -2.52
N GLY A 420 4.65 22.03 -3.37
CA GLY A 420 6.06 22.10 -2.97
C GLY A 420 6.94 21.11 -3.69
N TYR A 421 8.05 20.75 -3.07
CA TYR A 421 8.90 19.65 -3.51
C TYR A 421 8.29 18.35 -3.01
N LEU A 422 7.55 17.68 -3.92
CA LEU A 422 6.80 16.46 -3.60
C LEU A 422 7.74 15.27 -3.38
N GLU A 423 8.87 15.29 -4.08
CA GLU A 423 9.97 14.34 -3.92
C GLU A 423 11.31 15.02 -4.29
N MET A 424 12.41 14.32 -4.10
CA MET A 424 13.75 14.85 -4.33
C MET A 424 13.94 15.42 -5.73
N MET A 425 13.34 14.80 -6.74
CA MET A 425 13.51 15.13 -8.15
C MET A 425 12.44 16.08 -8.69
N TYR A 426 11.25 16.15 -8.05
CA TYR A 426 10.09 16.84 -8.60
C TYR A 426 9.44 17.80 -7.62
N GLY A 427 9.21 18.99 -8.09
CA GLY A 427 8.35 19.98 -7.43
C GLY A 427 7.05 20.20 -8.23
N GLY A 428 5.98 20.59 -7.54
CA GLY A 428 4.70 20.81 -8.20
C GLY A 428 3.52 20.91 -7.27
N VAL A 429 2.36 20.56 -7.83
CA VAL A 429 1.08 20.54 -7.14
C VAL A 429 0.43 19.17 -7.31
N GLN A 430 -0.23 18.71 -6.26
CA GLN A 430 -0.96 17.44 -6.25
C GLN A 430 -2.34 17.66 -5.65
N GLY A 431 -3.35 17.04 -6.22
CA GLY A 431 -4.72 17.01 -5.72
C GLY A 431 -5.23 15.59 -5.63
N GLU A 432 -5.86 15.27 -4.50
CA GLU A 432 -6.47 13.96 -4.27
C GLU A 432 -7.90 14.14 -3.78
N VAL A 433 -8.78 13.26 -4.24
CA VAL A 433 -10.14 13.08 -3.72
C VAL A 433 -10.32 11.61 -3.38
N LEU A 434 -10.75 11.33 -2.14
CA LEU A 434 -10.97 9.99 -1.62
C LEU A 434 -12.38 9.87 -1.06
N TRP A 435 -13.16 8.93 -1.56
CA TRP A 435 -14.41 8.50 -0.96
C TRP A 435 -14.21 7.16 -0.26
N ARG A 436 -14.44 7.12 1.07
CA ARG A 436 -14.22 5.95 1.92
C ARG A 436 -15.41 5.75 2.88
N PRO A 437 -16.52 5.19 2.41
CA PRO A 437 -17.70 4.95 3.24
C PRO A 437 -17.38 4.00 4.38
N VAL A 438 -17.85 4.33 5.59
CA VAL A 438 -17.52 3.56 6.82
C VAL A 438 -18.18 2.19 6.85
N ASP A 439 -19.29 2.00 6.12
CA ASP A 439 -20.08 0.78 6.06
C ASP A 439 -19.66 -0.18 4.93
N ARG A 440 -18.60 0.15 4.19
CA ARG A 440 -18.13 -0.61 3.03
C ARG A 440 -16.67 -1.05 3.17
N PRO A 441 -16.31 -2.22 2.64
CA PRO A 441 -14.94 -2.72 2.69
C PRO A 441 -14.01 -2.14 1.61
N PHE A 442 -14.42 -1.10 0.88
CA PHE A 442 -13.65 -0.49 -0.19
C PHE A 442 -13.59 1.04 -0.07
N ALA A 443 -12.61 1.61 -0.72
CA ALA A 443 -12.49 3.06 -0.92
C ALA A 443 -12.19 3.34 -2.39
N LEU A 444 -12.63 4.49 -2.89
CA LEU A 444 -12.35 4.96 -4.25
C LEU A 444 -11.65 6.31 -4.17
N GLY A 445 -10.55 6.46 -4.88
CA GLY A 445 -9.79 7.71 -4.90
C GLY A 445 -9.23 8.03 -6.27
N ILE A 446 -9.04 9.31 -6.52
CA ILE A 446 -8.33 9.85 -7.67
C ILE A 446 -7.24 10.76 -7.12
N ASP A 447 -6.02 10.57 -7.63
CA ASP A 447 -4.86 11.41 -7.37
C ASP A 447 -4.31 11.93 -8.70
N LEU A 448 -4.10 13.25 -8.78
CA LEU A 448 -3.54 13.93 -9.94
C LEU A 448 -2.41 14.85 -9.50
N ALA A 449 -1.28 14.78 -10.18
CA ALA A 449 -0.13 15.64 -9.91
C ALA A 449 0.34 16.33 -11.19
N GLY A 450 0.55 17.64 -11.09
CA GLY A 450 1.28 18.43 -12.08
C GLY A 450 2.67 18.74 -11.53
N VAL A 451 3.70 18.12 -12.10
CA VAL A 451 5.07 18.20 -11.58
C VAL A 451 6.05 18.70 -12.63
N ARG A 452 7.11 19.33 -12.17
CA ARG A 452 8.28 19.71 -12.95
C ARG A 452 9.53 19.16 -12.28
N GLN A 453 10.42 18.60 -13.07
CA GLN A 453 11.72 18.14 -12.58
C GLN A 453 12.54 19.36 -12.12
N ARG A 454 13.23 19.20 -11.00
CA ARG A 454 14.17 20.18 -10.46
C ARG A 454 15.50 20.11 -11.20
N ASP A 455 16.26 21.18 -11.12
CA ASP A 455 17.68 21.12 -11.39
C ASP A 455 18.40 20.33 -10.27
N TYR A 456 19.62 19.86 -10.51
CA TYR A 456 20.33 18.98 -9.57
C TYR A 456 20.83 19.68 -8.31
N ASP A 457 20.87 21.01 -8.28
CA ASP A 457 21.34 21.87 -7.17
C ASP A 457 20.25 22.28 -6.16
#